data_45ef091d8bbcbb567f8873dddd185986
#
_entry.id   45ef091d8bbcbb567f8873dddd185986
#
_cell.length_a   1.000
_cell.length_b   1.000
_cell.length_c   1.000
_cell.angle_alpha   90.00
_cell.angle_beta   90.00
_cell.angle_gamma   90.00
#
_symmetry.space_group_name_H-M   'P 1'
#
loop_
_entity.id
_entity.type
_entity.pdbx_description
1 polymer ?
#
loop_
_entity_poly.entity_id
_entity_poly.type
_entity_poly.pdbx_seq_one_letter_code
_entity_poly.pdbx_strand_id
1 'polypeptide(L)'
;VLTPFIRGNISLPDPLTLYKEMFPLMKGVKTWDWEDGDAQFLTGVDDGSLDFVHSSHCLEHLVKPAEGLYNWFRVVREGGYLVITVPDEDLYEQGVFPSTFNRDHKWTFTIFKDKSWCERSLNLIDMVRNLGAAAEVVRIEQLSANYRFDLPRFDQTLTPVAECGIELIIRKRPEAEVESGGRWERAAKQPEHEMRLHLNQYKDDMQMMKQSNQGCPPFDNDTEL
;
A
#
# COMPACT_ATOMS: atom_id res chain seq x y z
N VAL A 1 3.14 -11.93 -9.96
CA VAL A 1 3.02 -10.50 -9.76
C VAL A 1 2.39 -9.89 -10.98
N LEU A 2 1.37 -9.11 -10.79
CA LEU A 2 0.71 -8.37 -11.85
C LEU A 2 0.81 -6.88 -11.52
N THR A 3 1.18 -6.10 -12.51
CA THR A 3 1.24 -4.64 -12.40
C THR A 3 0.37 -4.05 -13.50
N PRO A 4 -0.87 -3.65 -13.20
CA PRO A 4 -1.69 -2.93 -14.16
C PRO A 4 -1.08 -1.54 -14.38
N PHE A 5 -0.79 -1.24 -15.63
CA PHE A 5 -0.18 0.01 -16.07
C PHE A 5 -1.02 0.63 -17.18
N ILE A 6 -1.36 1.90 -17.04
CA ILE A 6 -1.94 2.68 -18.14
C ILE A 6 -0.82 3.55 -18.71
N ARG A 7 -0.42 3.26 -19.93
CA ARG A 7 0.57 4.06 -20.64
C ARG A 7 0.05 5.47 -20.93
N GLY A 8 0.46 6.42 -20.12
CA GLY A 8 0.60 7.80 -20.59
C GLY A 8 1.86 7.91 -21.46
N ASN A 9 1.84 8.75 -22.48
CA ASN A 9 2.88 8.98 -23.50
C ASN A 9 4.28 9.36 -22.95
N ILE A 10 4.93 8.49 -22.21
CA ILE A 10 6.31 8.70 -21.75
C ILE A 10 7.12 7.49 -22.18
N SER A 11 8.14 7.72 -23.01
CA SER A 11 9.18 6.74 -23.35
C SER A 11 10.01 6.41 -22.12
N LEU A 12 9.49 5.60 -21.22
CA LEU A 12 10.26 5.03 -20.12
C LEU A 12 10.85 3.68 -20.55
N PRO A 13 12.03 3.30 -20.01
CA PRO A 13 12.55 1.96 -20.19
C PRO A 13 11.53 0.93 -19.69
N ASP A 14 11.54 -0.27 -20.27
CA ASP A 14 10.63 -1.37 -19.96
C ASP A 14 10.32 -1.44 -18.45
N PRO A 15 9.06 -1.19 -18.04
CA PRO A 15 8.68 -1.19 -16.62
C PRO A 15 9.00 -2.51 -15.91
N LEU A 16 9.07 -3.63 -16.63
CA LEU A 16 9.48 -4.92 -16.09
C LEU A 16 10.88 -4.90 -15.49
N THR A 17 11.81 -4.15 -16.06
CA THR A 17 13.18 -4.06 -15.56
C THR A 17 13.20 -3.38 -14.19
N LEU A 18 12.47 -2.27 -14.05
CA LEU A 18 12.39 -1.52 -12.80
C LEU A 18 11.76 -2.37 -11.67
N TYR A 19 10.66 -3.04 -11.95
CA TYR A 19 9.97 -3.86 -10.94
C TYR A 19 10.78 -5.09 -10.54
N LYS A 20 11.54 -5.71 -11.44
CA LYS A 20 12.48 -6.79 -11.10
C LYS A 20 13.60 -6.30 -10.17
N GLU A 21 14.05 -5.08 -10.36
CA GLU A 21 15.05 -4.47 -9.48
C GLU A 21 14.48 -4.12 -8.11
N MET A 22 13.26 -3.57 -8.08
CA MET A 22 12.56 -3.23 -6.84
C MET A 22 12.19 -4.46 -6.01
N PHE A 23 11.88 -5.58 -6.67
CA PHE A 23 11.41 -6.80 -6.03
C PHE A 23 12.26 -8.03 -6.43
N PRO A 24 13.55 -8.07 -6.07
CA PRO A 24 14.49 -9.09 -6.56
C PRO A 24 14.16 -10.53 -6.12
N LEU A 25 13.36 -10.71 -5.08
CA LEU A 25 12.92 -12.02 -4.60
C LEU A 25 11.72 -12.58 -5.37
N MET A 26 11.11 -11.80 -6.24
CA MET A 26 9.98 -12.25 -7.05
C MET A 26 10.44 -13.08 -8.23
N LYS A 27 9.98 -14.33 -8.30
CA LYS A 27 10.38 -15.29 -9.35
C LYS A 27 9.76 -15.02 -10.71
N GLY A 28 8.62 -14.35 -10.77
CA GLY A 28 7.90 -13.99 -11.98
C GLY A 28 7.15 -12.69 -11.82
N VAL A 29 7.40 -11.74 -12.71
CA VAL A 29 6.65 -10.48 -12.80
C VAL A 29 6.01 -10.43 -14.18
N LYS A 30 4.70 -10.24 -14.22
CA LYS A 30 3.95 -9.94 -15.43
C LYS A 30 3.43 -8.51 -15.33
N THR A 31 3.73 -7.70 -16.34
CA THR A 31 3.04 -6.42 -16.55
C THR A 31 1.71 -6.68 -17.23
N TRP A 32 0.71 -5.91 -16.83
CA TRP A 32 -0.56 -5.84 -17.53
C TRP A 32 -0.62 -4.50 -18.26
N ASP A 33 -0.62 -4.54 -19.58
CA ASP A 33 -0.66 -3.35 -20.43
C ASP A 33 -1.92 -3.36 -21.29
N TRP A 34 -2.12 -2.32 -22.06
CA TRP A 34 -3.24 -2.13 -22.97
C TRP A 34 -3.53 -3.36 -23.88
N GLU A 35 -2.46 -4.03 -24.33
CA GLU A 35 -2.55 -5.23 -25.16
C GLU A 35 -3.09 -6.46 -24.41
N ASP A 36 -2.98 -6.49 -23.10
CA ASP A 36 -3.50 -7.57 -22.25
C ASP A 36 -5.01 -7.41 -21.93
N GLY A 37 -5.58 -6.24 -22.21
CA GLY A 37 -6.97 -5.91 -22.00
C GLY A 37 -7.22 -4.88 -20.90
N ASP A 38 -8.50 -4.64 -20.60
CA ASP A 38 -8.91 -3.64 -19.61
C ASP A 38 -8.51 -4.07 -18.20
N ALA A 39 -7.65 -3.26 -17.59
CA ALA A 39 -7.16 -3.47 -16.21
C ALA A 39 -8.30 -3.48 -15.17
N GLN A 40 -9.44 -2.87 -15.45
CA GLN A 40 -10.61 -2.91 -14.58
C GLN A 40 -11.11 -4.33 -14.34
N PHE A 41 -11.03 -5.21 -15.36
CA PHE A 41 -11.62 -6.54 -15.29
C PHE A 41 -10.60 -7.65 -15.08
N LEU A 42 -9.33 -7.48 -15.49
CA LEU A 42 -8.30 -8.53 -15.52
C LEU A 42 -8.84 -9.84 -16.12
N THR A 43 -9.49 -9.73 -17.29
CA THR A 43 -10.12 -10.87 -17.94
C THR A 43 -9.10 -11.95 -18.27
N GLY A 44 -9.39 -13.20 -17.89
CA GLY A 44 -8.49 -14.34 -18.11
C GLY A 44 -7.43 -14.52 -17.03
N VAL A 45 -7.45 -13.73 -15.96
CA VAL A 45 -6.65 -13.99 -14.75
C VAL A 45 -7.52 -14.70 -13.72
N ASP A 46 -7.10 -15.89 -13.33
CA ASP A 46 -7.84 -16.73 -12.39
C ASP A 46 -7.85 -16.15 -10.96
N ASP A 47 -8.91 -16.44 -10.21
CA ASP A 47 -9.05 -16.05 -8.82
C ASP A 47 -7.94 -16.66 -7.97
N GLY A 48 -7.33 -15.85 -7.12
CA GLY A 48 -6.31 -16.34 -6.20
C GLY A 48 -5.03 -16.87 -6.86
N SER A 49 -4.77 -16.51 -8.11
CA SER A 49 -3.61 -17.00 -8.86
C SER A 49 -2.31 -16.23 -8.63
N LEU A 50 -2.39 -15.05 -8.02
CA LEU A 50 -1.25 -14.14 -7.87
C LEU A 50 -0.86 -13.96 -6.40
N ASP A 51 0.45 -14.05 -6.12
CA ASP A 51 0.99 -13.73 -4.79
C ASP A 51 0.89 -12.24 -4.47
N PHE A 52 0.97 -11.41 -5.50
CA PHE A 52 1.11 -9.98 -5.36
C PHE A 52 0.57 -9.24 -6.59
N VAL A 53 -0.19 -8.19 -6.34
CA VAL A 53 -0.62 -7.22 -7.36
C VAL A 53 -0.11 -5.85 -6.94
N HIS A 54 0.57 -5.16 -7.84
CA HIS A 54 0.99 -3.78 -7.65
C HIS A 54 0.37 -2.89 -8.73
N SER A 55 -0.25 -1.80 -8.31
CA SER A 55 -0.82 -0.79 -9.19
C SER A 55 -0.38 0.59 -8.75
N SER A 56 0.24 1.32 -9.65
CA SER A 56 0.64 2.70 -9.41
C SER A 56 0.02 3.59 -10.48
N HIS A 57 -0.75 4.58 -10.05
CA HIS A 57 -1.41 5.56 -10.91
C HIS A 57 -2.21 4.93 -12.07
N CYS A 58 -3.12 4.02 -11.70
CA CYS A 58 -4.01 3.34 -12.65
C CYS A 58 -5.49 3.44 -12.23
N LEU A 59 -5.78 3.36 -10.94
CA LEU A 59 -7.14 3.28 -10.42
C LEU A 59 -7.96 4.54 -10.74
N GLU A 60 -7.31 5.71 -10.77
CA GLU A 60 -7.90 7.01 -11.11
C GLU A 60 -8.39 7.10 -12.56
N HIS A 61 -7.83 6.27 -13.43
CA HIS A 61 -8.19 6.23 -14.86
C HIS A 61 -9.34 5.28 -15.18
N LEU A 62 -9.69 4.38 -14.27
CA LEU A 62 -10.75 3.40 -14.51
C LEU A 62 -12.12 4.06 -14.55
N VAL A 63 -13.03 3.51 -15.35
CA VAL A 63 -14.43 3.97 -15.40
C VAL A 63 -15.13 3.68 -14.08
N LYS A 64 -14.86 2.50 -13.49
CA LYS A 64 -15.42 2.04 -12.22
C LYS A 64 -14.30 1.55 -11.29
N PRO A 65 -13.64 2.42 -10.55
CA PRO A 65 -12.50 2.06 -9.73
C PRO A 65 -12.82 1.04 -8.63
N ALA A 66 -14.04 1.05 -8.09
CA ALA A 66 -14.46 0.04 -7.11
C ALA A 66 -14.51 -1.37 -7.70
N GLU A 67 -14.96 -1.51 -8.95
CA GLU A 67 -14.96 -2.79 -9.67
C GLU A 67 -13.52 -3.22 -10.01
N GLY A 68 -12.67 -2.29 -10.42
CA GLY A 68 -11.25 -2.55 -10.63
C GLY A 68 -10.55 -3.04 -9.37
N LEU A 69 -10.75 -2.34 -8.25
CA LEU A 69 -10.19 -2.72 -6.95
C LEU A 69 -10.66 -4.11 -6.52
N TYR A 70 -11.95 -4.43 -6.73
CA TYR A 70 -12.50 -5.77 -6.45
C TYR A 70 -11.81 -6.84 -7.30
N ASN A 71 -11.66 -6.63 -8.61
CA ASN A 71 -11.01 -7.59 -9.50
C ASN A 71 -9.51 -7.76 -9.18
N TRP A 72 -8.81 -6.68 -8.83
CA TRP A 72 -7.41 -6.77 -8.39
C TRP A 72 -7.28 -7.58 -7.10
N PHE A 73 -8.21 -7.39 -6.15
CA PHE A 73 -8.24 -8.17 -4.92
C PHE A 73 -8.66 -9.63 -5.16
N ARG A 74 -9.57 -9.89 -6.11
CA ARG A 74 -10.03 -11.24 -6.47
C ARG A 74 -8.88 -12.13 -6.90
N VAL A 75 -8.01 -11.64 -7.78
CA VAL A 75 -6.89 -12.41 -8.34
C VAL A 75 -5.73 -12.64 -7.36
N VAL A 76 -5.64 -11.87 -6.29
CA VAL A 76 -4.67 -12.10 -5.22
C VAL A 76 -5.05 -13.37 -4.45
N ARG A 77 -4.09 -14.28 -4.21
CA ARG A 77 -4.32 -15.47 -3.39
C ARG A 77 -4.46 -15.13 -1.90
N GLU A 78 -4.97 -16.05 -1.13
CA GLU A 78 -4.93 -15.96 0.34
C GLU A 78 -3.50 -15.80 0.85
N GLY A 79 -3.33 -14.92 1.83
CA GLY A 79 -2.03 -14.51 2.35
C GLY A 79 -1.22 -13.59 1.43
N GLY A 80 -1.68 -13.35 0.20
CA GLY A 80 -1.07 -12.44 -0.77
C GLY A 80 -1.39 -10.97 -0.50
N TYR A 81 -0.81 -10.08 -1.31
CA TYR A 81 -0.88 -8.64 -1.11
C TYR A 81 -1.31 -7.90 -2.37
N LEU A 82 -2.09 -6.85 -2.16
CA LEU A 82 -2.40 -5.83 -3.15
C LEU A 82 -1.81 -4.51 -2.68
N VAL A 83 -0.95 -3.91 -3.49
CA VAL A 83 -0.31 -2.61 -3.23
C VAL A 83 -0.77 -1.63 -4.29
N ILE A 84 -1.29 -0.49 -3.86
CA ILE A 84 -1.88 0.51 -4.73
C ILE A 84 -1.31 1.88 -4.37
N THR A 85 -0.90 2.63 -5.38
CA THR A 85 -0.62 4.06 -5.27
C THR A 85 -1.59 4.82 -6.14
N VAL A 86 -2.24 5.84 -5.59
CA VAL A 86 -3.22 6.71 -6.27
C VAL A 86 -2.95 8.17 -5.95
N PRO A 87 -3.38 9.13 -6.78
CA PRO A 87 -3.24 10.55 -6.47
C PRO A 87 -4.13 10.94 -5.29
N ASP A 88 -3.57 11.73 -4.36
CA ASP A 88 -4.34 12.36 -3.28
C ASP A 88 -5.04 13.61 -3.80
N GLU A 89 -6.31 13.83 -3.42
CA GLU A 89 -7.11 14.95 -3.90
C GLU A 89 -6.51 16.32 -3.54
N ASP A 90 -5.92 16.46 -2.37
CA ASP A 90 -5.35 17.73 -1.92
C ASP A 90 -3.93 17.95 -2.45
N LEU A 91 -3.11 16.89 -2.49
CA LEU A 91 -1.71 17.01 -2.89
C LEU A 91 -1.54 17.09 -4.41
N TYR A 92 -2.29 16.28 -5.15
CA TYR A 92 -2.19 16.26 -6.61
C TYR A 92 -3.14 17.26 -7.27
N GLU A 93 -4.45 17.13 -7.02
CA GLU A 93 -5.44 17.97 -7.71
C GLU A 93 -5.51 19.41 -7.17
N GLN A 94 -5.16 19.61 -5.91
CA GLN A 94 -4.99 20.93 -5.28
C GLN A 94 -6.22 21.83 -5.43
N GLY A 95 -7.41 21.27 -5.16
CA GLY A 95 -8.67 21.99 -5.14
C GLY A 95 -9.32 22.21 -6.51
N VAL A 96 -8.81 21.61 -7.59
CA VAL A 96 -9.35 21.78 -8.96
C VAL A 96 -9.62 20.43 -9.61
N PHE A 97 -10.88 20.17 -9.92
CA PHE A 97 -11.29 18.99 -10.69
C PHE A 97 -12.42 19.37 -11.68
N PRO A 98 -12.43 18.88 -12.93
CA PRO A 98 -11.55 17.90 -13.55
C PRO A 98 -10.06 18.27 -13.50
N SER A 99 -9.21 17.25 -13.40
CA SER A 99 -7.77 17.43 -13.26
C SER A 99 -7.20 18.32 -14.36
N THR A 100 -6.37 19.27 -13.98
CA THR A 100 -5.67 20.15 -14.93
C THR A 100 -4.22 19.71 -15.15
N PHE A 101 -3.71 18.83 -14.30
CA PHE A 101 -2.38 18.27 -14.44
C PHE A 101 -2.40 17.00 -15.28
N ASN A 102 -3.40 16.13 -15.08
CA ASN A 102 -3.63 14.98 -15.93
C ASN A 102 -5.12 14.87 -16.31
N ARG A 103 -5.45 15.24 -17.55
CA ARG A 103 -6.85 15.28 -18.03
C ARG A 103 -7.52 13.92 -18.14
N ASP A 104 -6.74 12.83 -18.01
CA ASP A 104 -7.28 11.47 -18.08
C ASP A 104 -7.73 10.94 -16.70
N HIS A 105 -7.49 11.68 -15.62
CA HIS A 105 -8.02 11.38 -14.30
C HIS A 105 -9.55 11.50 -14.30
N LYS A 106 -10.22 10.40 -14.06
CA LYS A 106 -11.68 10.33 -13.90
C LYS A 106 -12.09 10.43 -12.44
N TRP A 107 -11.15 10.10 -11.53
CA TRP A 107 -11.33 10.06 -10.10
C TRP A 107 -10.13 10.65 -9.38
N THR A 108 -10.33 11.07 -8.15
CA THR A 108 -9.29 11.39 -7.19
C THR A 108 -9.61 10.69 -5.87
N PHE A 109 -8.69 10.70 -4.91
CA PHE A 109 -8.83 9.89 -3.71
C PHE A 109 -8.51 10.67 -2.45
N THR A 110 -9.10 10.21 -1.35
CA THR A 110 -8.73 10.59 0.01
C THR A 110 -8.57 9.33 0.86
N ILE A 111 -7.73 9.38 1.88
CA ILE A 111 -7.63 8.28 2.85
C ILE A 111 -8.98 8.14 3.56
N PHE A 112 -9.42 9.23 4.19
CA PHE A 112 -10.68 9.31 4.91
C PHE A 112 -11.10 10.78 5.06
N LYS A 113 -12.25 11.13 4.50
CA LYS A 113 -12.95 12.40 4.76
C LYS A 113 -14.43 12.14 4.76
N ASP A 114 -15.15 12.69 5.71
CA ASP A 114 -16.62 12.67 5.71
C ASP A 114 -17.20 13.47 4.54
N LYS A 115 -16.49 14.52 4.15
CA LYS A 115 -16.86 15.37 3.03
C LYS A 115 -15.62 15.81 2.25
N SER A 116 -15.56 15.41 0.99
CA SER A 116 -14.57 15.92 0.04
C SER A 116 -15.08 17.21 -0.62
N TRP A 117 -14.15 18.05 -1.07
CA TRP A 117 -14.45 19.20 -1.93
C TRP A 117 -14.78 18.77 -3.37
N CYS A 118 -14.41 17.55 -3.77
CA CYS A 118 -14.61 17.00 -5.11
C CYS A 118 -15.64 15.86 -5.08
N GLU A 119 -16.69 15.97 -5.91
CA GLU A 119 -17.71 14.92 -6.05
C GLU A 119 -17.17 13.62 -6.67
N ARG A 120 -16.00 13.69 -7.33
CA ARG A 120 -15.29 12.55 -7.92
C ARG A 120 -14.18 12.02 -7.02
N SER A 121 -14.14 12.41 -5.76
CA SER A 121 -13.22 11.87 -4.78
C SER A 121 -13.79 10.63 -4.11
N LEU A 122 -12.97 9.59 -4.00
CA LEU A 122 -13.34 8.32 -3.38
C LEU A 122 -12.55 8.13 -2.08
N ASN A 123 -13.27 7.73 -1.04
CA ASN A 123 -12.70 7.36 0.24
C ASN A 123 -12.12 5.95 0.17
N LEU A 124 -10.80 5.81 0.29
CA LEU A 124 -10.11 4.52 0.17
C LEU A 124 -10.50 3.54 1.28
N ILE A 125 -10.72 4.03 2.51
CA ILE A 125 -11.16 3.15 3.61
C ILE A 125 -12.53 2.55 3.32
N ASP A 126 -13.45 3.32 2.76
CA ASP A 126 -14.77 2.81 2.39
C ASP A 126 -14.69 1.84 1.21
N MET A 127 -13.81 2.12 0.24
CA MET A 127 -13.57 1.19 -0.87
C MET A 127 -13.04 -0.16 -0.36
N VAL A 128 -12.08 -0.16 0.57
CA VAL A 128 -11.55 -1.40 1.16
C VAL A 128 -12.61 -2.11 2.00
N ARG A 129 -13.41 -1.38 2.76
CA ARG A 129 -14.52 -1.96 3.54
C ARG A 129 -15.47 -2.76 2.65
N ASN A 130 -15.71 -2.30 1.43
CA ASN A 130 -16.56 -2.99 0.46
C ASN A 130 -15.93 -4.27 -0.13
N LEU A 131 -14.63 -4.52 0.05
CA LEU A 131 -14.00 -5.79 -0.28
C LEU A 131 -14.35 -6.91 0.73
N GLY A 132 -14.91 -6.55 1.88
CA GLY A 132 -15.36 -7.48 2.90
C GLY A 132 -14.28 -7.89 3.91
N ALA A 133 -14.62 -8.87 4.74
CA ALA A 133 -13.81 -9.28 5.89
C ALA A 133 -12.44 -9.87 5.53
N ALA A 134 -12.26 -10.34 4.31
CA ALA A 134 -10.98 -10.87 3.83
C ALA A 134 -9.93 -9.77 3.57
N ALA A 135 -10.33 -8.51 3.45
CA ALA A 135 -9.42 -7.40 3.23
C ALA A 135 -8.85 -6.89 4.57
N GLU A 136 -7.55 -7.01 4.74
CA GLU A 136 -6.81 -6.47 5.89
C GLU A 136 -5.95 -5.31 5.42
N VAL A 137 -6.23 -4.09 5.88
CA VAL A 137 -5.34 -2.95 5.65
C VAL A 137 -4.08 -3.14 6.48
N VAL A 138 -2.95 -3.33 5.81
CA VAL A 138 -1.63 -3.45 6.45
C VAL A 138 -1.01 -2.07 6.63
N ARG A 139 -1.18 -1.21 5.64
CA ARG A 139 -0.69 0.17 5.64
C ARG A 139 -1.58 1.03 4.76
N ILE A 140 -1.76 2.27 5.18
CA ILE A 140 -2.27 3.35 4.35
C ILE A 140 -1.51 4.62 4.74
N GLU A 141 -0.96 5.31 3.76
CA GLU A 141 -0.08 6.46 3.99
C GLU A 141 -0.26 7.50 2.90
N GLN A 142 -0.37 8.77 3.31
CA GLN A 142 -0.27 9.89 2.38
C GLN A 142 1.21 10.17 2.07
N LEU A 143 1.56 10.10 0.81
CA LEU A 143 2.92 10.30 0.31
C LEU A 143 3.18 11.80 0.12
N SER A 144 3.36 12.49 1.23
CA SER A 144 3.58 13.94 1.29
C SER A 144 5.03 14.34 1.58
N ALA A 145 5.95 13.37 1.66
CA ALA A 145 7.36 13.66 1.85
C ALA A 145 7.86 14.61 0.77
N ASN A 146 8.55 15.67 1.19
CA ASN A 146 9.05 16.74 0.33
C ASN A 146 7.98 17.61 -0.38
N TYR A 147 6.69 17.41 -0.08
CA TYR A 147 5.65 18.30 -0.61
C TYR A 147 5.79 19.71 -0.03
N ARG A 148 5.69 20.71 -0.89
CA ARG A 148 5.84 22.14 -0.52
C ARG A 148 4.47 22.81 -0.48
N PHE A 149 3.92 22.93 0.73
CA PHE A 149 2.58 23.49 0.96
C PHE A 149 2.48 25.00 0.72
N ASP A 150 3.59 25.73 0.84
CA ASP A 150 3.63 27.20 0.75
C ASP A 150 3.76 27.73 -0.68
N LEU A 151 3.83 26.84 -1.66
CA LEU A 151 3.97 27.24 -3.06
C LEU A 151 2.61 27.41 -3.74
N PRO A 152 2.54 28.28 -4.77
CA PRO A 152 1.38 28.34 -5.63
C PRO A 152 1.08 26.96 -6.24
N ARG A 153 -0.16 26.76 -6.66
CA ARG A 153 -0.62 25.53 -7.28
C ARG A 153 0.21 25.17 -8.52
N PHE A 154 0.87 24.02 -8.50
CA PHE A 154 1.56 23.42 -9.64
C PHE A 154 1.73 21.90 -9.42
N ASP A 155 1.98 21.16 -10.48
CA ASP A 155 2.23 19.73 -10.42
C ASP A 155 3.62 19.45 -9.81
N GLN A 156 3.65 19.05 -8.55
CA GLN A 156 4.90 18.77 -7.83
C GLN A 156 5.49 17.39 -8.18
N THR A 157 4.79 16.54 -8.95
CA THR A 157 5.31 15.26 -9.44
C THR A 157 6.26 15.41 -10.62
N LEU A 158 6.23 16.55 -11.31
CA LEU A 158 7.10 16.84 -12.47
C LEU A 158 8.60 16.98 -12.11
N THR A 159 8.87 17.27 -10.87
CA THR A 159 10.23 17.22 -10.32
C THR A 159 10.25 16.08 -9.31
N PRO A 160 11.36 15.36 -9.09
CA PRO A 160 11.41 14.28 -8.11
C PRO A 160 11.32 14.83 -6.68
N VAL A 161 10.30 15.64 -6.41
CA VAL A 161 10.13 16.37 -5.16
C VAL A 161 9.06 15.69 -4.30
N ALA A 162 7.91 15.35 -4.88
CA ALA A 162 6.82 14.77 -4.13
C ALA A 162 6.03 13.76 -4.96
N GLU A 163 5.54 12.72 -4.32
CA GLU A 163 4.69 11.68 -4.94
C GLU A 163 3.24 12.16 -5.10
N CYS A 164 2.78 13.04 -4.22
CA CYS A 164 1.44 13.63 -4.21
C CYS A 164 0.31 12.59 -4.17
N GLY A 165 0.55 11.44 -3.58
CA GLY A 165 -0.34 10.29 -3.64
C GLY A 165 -0.68 9.70 -2.28
N ILE A 166 -1.38 8.58 -2.35
CA ILE A 166 -1.68 7.71 -1.22
C ILE A 166 -1.23 6.30 -1.58
N GLU A 167 -0.41 5.69 -0.71
CA GLU A 167 -0.11 4.26 -0.78
C GLU A 167 -1.06 3.48 0.11
N LEU A 168 -1.61 2.41 -0.43
CA LEU A 168 -2.48 1.48 0.27
C LEU A 168 -1.98 0.05 0.07
N ILE A 169 -1.73 -0.66 1.18
CA ILE A 169 -1.32 -2.07 1.20
C ILE A 169 -2.42 -2.89 1.86
N ILE A 170 -3.00 -3.80 1.09
CA ILE A 170 -4.04 -4.72 1.53
C ILE A 170 -3.48 -6.14 1.48
N ARG A 171 -3.63 -6.88 2.57
CA ARG A 171 -3.41 -8.32 2.61
C ARG A 171 -4.74 -9.05 2.45
N LYS A 172 -4.78 -10.09 1.63
CA LYS A 172 -5.93 -10.98 1.56
C LYS A 172 -5.82 -12.04 2.66
N ARG A 173 -6.70 -11.95 3.64
CA ARG A 173 -6.72 -12.87 4.79
C ARG A 173 -7.17 -14.26 4.32
N PRO A 174 -6.52 -15.35 4.79
CA PRO A 174 -7.04 -16.71 4.66
C PRO A 174 -8.43 -16.84 5.31
N GLU A 175 -9.25 -17.73 4.76
CA GLU A 175 -10.60 -18.00 5.28
C GLU A 175 -10.59 -18.31 6.78
N ALA A 176 -9.66 -19.13 7.24
CA ALA A 176 -9.50 -19.47 8.65
C ALA A 176 -9.26 -18.25 9.56
N GLU A 177 -8.52 -17.25 9.08
CA GLU A 177 -8.31 -15.99 9.81
C GLU A 177 -9.58 -15.12 9.83
N VAL A 178 -10.37 -15.17 8.76
CA VAL A 178 -11.66 -14.46 8.69
C VAL A 178 -12.64 -15.07 9.68
N GLU A 179 -12.77 -16.39 9.71
CA GLU A 179 -13.65 -17.13 10.61
C GLU A 179 -13.27 -16.94 12.09
N SER A 180 -11.97 -17.00 12.41
CA SER A 180 -11.48 -16.82 13.79
C SER A 180 -11.51 -15.35 14.24
N GLY A 181 -11.61 -14.40 13.31
CA GLY A 181 -11.54 -12.96 13.57
C GLY A 181 -10.13 -12.44 13.82
N GLY A 182 -9.08 -13.20 13.52
CA GLY A 182 -7.69 -12.81 13.69
C GLY A 182 -6.68 -13.84 13.20
N ARG A 183 -5.40 -13.47 13.21
CA ARG A 183 -4.29 -14.35 12.76
C ARG A 183 -4.01 -15.52 13.69
N TRP A 184 -4.45 -15.41 14.93
CA TRP A 184 -4.15 -16.40 15.98
C TRP A 184 -5.41 -17.06 16.48
N GLU A 185 -5.34 -18.35 16.68
CA GLU A 185 -6.42 -19.09 17.37
C GLU A 185 -6.64 -18.51 18.77
N ARG A 186 -7.91 -18.30 19.11
CA ARG A 186 -8.26 -17.88 20.47
C ARG A 186 -7.88 -19.00 21.44
N ALA A 187 -7.24 -18.63 22.53
CA ALA A 187 -6.72 -19.56 23.54
C ALA A 187 -5.69 -20.57 22.98
N ALA A 188 -4.85 -20.12 22.04
CA ALA A 188 -3.73 -20.91 21.54
C ALA A 188 -2.92 -21.52 22.71
N LYS A 189 -2.56 -22.79 22.57
CA LYS A 189 -1.73 -23.50 23.55
C LYS A 189 -0.41 -22.78 23.74
N GLN A 190 0.15 -22.88 24.95
CA GLN A 190 1.49 -22.36 25.18
C GLN A 190 2.49 -22.98 24.20
N PRO A 191 3.49 -22.22 23.74
CA PRO A 191 4.49 -22.72 22.81
C PRO A 191 5.19 -23.95 23.37
N GLU A 192 5.60 -24.84 22.47
CA GLU A 192 6.38 -26.04 22.79
C GLU A 192 7.71 -25.67 23.47
N HIS A 193 8.33 -26.66 24.12
CA HIS A 193 9.55 -26.47 24.93
C HIS A 193 10.67 -25.75 24.16
N GLU A 194 10.88 -26.05 22.89
CA GLU A 194 11.92 -25.44 22.05
C GLU A 194 11.67 -23.93 21.83
N MET A 195 10.42 -23.54 21.61
CA MET A 195 10.05 -22.13 21.47
C MET A 195 10.16 -21.38 22.80
N ARG A 196 9.96 -22.06 23.93
CA ARG A 196 10.21 -21.49 25.26
C ARG A 196 11.69 -21.22 25.50
N LEU A 197 12.59 -22.05 24.98
CA LEU A 197 14.03 -21.80 25.03
C LEU A 197 14.41 -20.53 24.27
N HIS A 198 13.86 -20.33 23.08
CA HIS A 198 14.06 -19.09 22.32
C HIS A 198 13.57 -17.84 23.06
N LEU A 199 12.39 -17.91 23.67
CA LEU A 199 11.87 -16.81 24.47
C LEU A 199 12.68 -16.56 25.76
N ASN A 200 13.24 -17.61 26.35
CA ASN A 200 14.13 -17.48 27.51
C ASN A 200 15.48 -16.86 27.13
N GLN A 201 16.04 -17.24 25.99
CA GLN A 201 17.26 -16.61 25.48
C GLN A 201 17.09 -15.10 25.30
N TYR A 202 15.96 -14.66 24.74
CA TYR A 202 15.65 -13.24 24.66
C TYR A 202 15.58 -12.55 26.04
N LYS A 203 15.04 -13.24 27.05
CA LYS A 203 15.04 -12.71 28.44
C LYS A 203 16.44 -12.60 29.04
N ASP A 204 17.29 -13.59 28.76
CA ASP A 204 18.68 -13.61 29.22
C ASP A 204 19.49 -12.49 28.57
N ASP A 205 19.29 -12.26 27.26
CA ASP A 205 19.90 -11.15 26.52
C ASP A 205 19.45 -9.80 27.09
N MET A 206 18.16 -9.64 27.39
CA MET A 206 17.63 -8.43 28.03
C MET A 206 18.17 -8.22 29.45
N GLN A 207 18.42 -9.31 30.19
CA GLN A 207 18.99 -9.26 31.50
C GLN A 207 20.47 -8.88 31.48
N MET A 208 21.23 -9.42 30.51
CA MET A 208 22.62 -9.04 30.26
C MET A 208 22.74 -7.57 29.85
N MET A 209 21.87 -7.08 28.98
CA MET A 209 21.82 -5.67 28.59
C MET A 209 21.54 -4.76 29.80
N LYS A 210 20.61 -5.15 30.68
CA LYS A 210 20.33 -4.40 31.90
C LYS A 210 21.55 -4.38 32.87
N GLN A 211 22.25 -5.49 32.96
CA GLN A 211 23.46 -5.59 33.82
C GLN A 211 24.61 -4.76 33.22
N SER A 212 24.80 -4.75 31.91
CA SER A 212 25.84 -3.93 31.27
C SER A 212 25.56 -2.43 31.42
N ASN A 213 24.28 -2.04 31.42
CA ASN A 213 23.88 -0.64 31.61
C ASN A 213 23.94 -0.18 33.08
N GLN A 214 23.96 -1.10 34.06
CA GLN A 214 24.12 -0.74 35.47
C GLN A 214 25.53 -0.24 35.80
N GLY A 215 26.51 -0.42 34.93
CA GLY A 215 27.87 0.11 35.07
C GLY A 215 28.08 1.49 34.43
N CYS A 216 27.09 2.04 33.73
CA CYS A 216 27.14 3.41 33.24
C CYS A 216 26.68 4.36 34.35
N PRO A 217 27.47 5.39 34.72
CA PRO A 217 26.97 6.42 35.61
C PRO A 217 25.72 7.07 35.01
N PRO A 218 24.72 7.44 35.80
CA PRO A 218 23.57 8.16 35.31
C PRO A 218 24.05 9.41 34.56
N PHE A 219 23.46 9.66 33.42
CA PHE A 219 23.66 10.91 32.68
C PHE A 219 23.32 12.05 33.63
N ASP A 220 24.28 12.85 33.93
CA ASP A 220 24.12 14.05 34.77
C ASP A 220 23.41 15.08 33.87
N ASN A 221 22.09 15.24 34.05
CA ASN A 221 21.27 16.19 33.32
C ASN A 221 21.47 17.65 33.80
N ASP A 222 22.42 17.90 34.72
CA ASP A 222 22.65 19.21 35.28
C ASP A 222 23.80 20.01 34.64
N THR A 223 24.23 19.64 33.45
CA THR A 223 25.07 20.54 32.66
C THR A 223 24.17 21.48 31.86
N GLU A 224 23.79 22.58 32.50
CA GLU A 224 23.31 23.78 31.84
C GLU A 224 24.28 24.19 30.70
N LEU A 225 23.72 24.34 29.47
CA LEU A 225 24.33 25.08 28.40
C LEU A 225 23.80 26.50 28.36
#